data_7a0035202c81df8513a638c7204e977b
#
_entry.id   7a0035202c81df8513a638c7204e977b
#
_cell.length_a   1.000
_cell.length_b   1.000
_cell.length_c   1.000
_cell.angle_alpha   90.00
_cell.angle_beta   90.00
_cell.angle_gamma   90.00
#
_symmetry.space_group_name_H-M   'P 1'
#
loop_
_entity.id
_entity.type
_entity.pdbx_description
1 polymer ?
#
loop_
_entity_poly.entity_id
_entity_poly.type
_entity_poly.pdbx_seq_one_letter_code
_entity_poly.pdbx_strand_id
1 'polypeptide(L)'
;MQGIGSPEPGGMTRNYYALKHPDAWAAAAYFWANLERLERESRLFSAAVFSSPLPPYVLDAATANLTVLKSTTCFRIENGHFFGFEGSLDDVGSCPGNCTHVWYYAQAMAYLFPELERNMRETDFLRETDEDGVMQFRALRELNGVSWDFIPAVDGQMGTIARLYREWKISGDDDFLRRLWPKAVAALECGIRLWDTDGDFVLDGCMHVDYDVEFYGVNPLGNLCYLAALRSAEEMARYLGDTGHAQRYHDIFSKASARADRLMWNGEYYEQVLEDVDACKYQHGKGVLSDQLMGQYYADLLGLGYLMQPDHIRTAAKNIFRYNFRENFYRHANMQRVYALYDDKGLLMTTWPHGGRPKFPFFYSEEVWSRTEYPLAAVLLYEGFLREGLTLVKAVRDRYDGVRRNPWNEFECGNHYAGIMASWALIPALSGFQVTLSKGEMQFDPKLNRENFRCFFSCGDGWGVYTRTEKDGKAEETVEYLYRAPTAR
;
A
#
# COMPACT_ATOMS: atom_id res chain seq x y z
N MET A 1 -2.71 29.93 0.33
CA MET A 1 -1.94 28.90 -0.37
C MET A 1 -0.56 28.90 0.24
N GLN A 2 -0.25 27.92 1.05
CA GLN A 2 1.13 27.78 1.53
C GLN A 2 1.92 27.11 0.40
N GLY A 3 2.90 27.85 -0.15
CA GLY A 3 3.84 27.30 -1.12
C GLY A 3 4.74 26.29 -0.41
N ILE A 4 4.95 25.16 -1.04
CA ILE A 4 6.03 24.26 -0.68
C ILE A 4 7.31 25.02 -0.98
N GLY A 5 8.19 25.12 0.02
CA GLY A 5 9.40 25.91 -0.11
C GLY A 5 10.22 25.49 -1.34
N SER A 6 10.48 26.44 -2.22
CA SER A 6 11.48 26.31 -3.28
C SER A 6 12.88 26.33 -2.66
N PRO A 7 13.91 25.80 -3.33
CA PRO A 7 15.32 25.86 -2.89
C PRO A 7 15.84 27.29 -2.65
N GLU A 8 15.24 28.28 -3.27
CA GLU A 8 15.50 29.67 -3.03
C GLU A 8 14.71 30.15 -1.81
N PRO A 9 15.30 30.86 -0.84
CA PRO A 9 14.57 31.45 0.28
C PRO A 9 13.45 32.37 -0.23
N GLY A 10 12.20 31.93 -0.04
CA GLY A 10 11.00 32.65 -0.48
C GLY A 10 10.42 32.25 -1.84
N GLY A 11 10.97 31.25 -2.52
CA GLY A 11 10.38 30.69 -3.74
C GLY A 11 9.12 29.86 -3.42
N MET A 12 8.05 30.08 -4.18
CA MET A 12 6.81 29.29 -4.09
C MET A 12 6.60 28.52 -5.38
N THR A 13 6.44 27.18 -5.25
CA THR A 13 6.06 26.32 -6.37
C THR A 13 4.56 26.43 -6.59
N ARG A 14 4.13 26.65 -7.84
CA ARG A 14 2.71 26.74 -8.20
C ARG A 14 2.10 25.35 -8.29
N ASN A 15 0.85 25.24 -7.87
CA ASN A 15 0.07 24.04 -8.13
C ASN A 15 -0.26 23.92 -9.63
N TYR A 16 -0.26 22.69 -10.15
CA TYR A 16 -0.54 22.39 -11.57
C TYR A 16 -1.91 22.92 -12.02
N TYR A 17 -2.94 22.86 -11.18
CA TYR A 17 -4.27 23.40 -11.53
C TYR A 17 -4.25 24.90 -11.79
N ALA A 18 -3.32 25.65 -11.19
CA ALA A 18 -3.18 27.09 -11.40
C ALA A 18 -2.65 27.45 -12.80
N LEU A 19 -2.11 26.49 -13.54
CA LEU A 19 -1.78 26.64 -14.96
C LEU A 19 -3.04 26.60 -15.85
N LYS A 20 -4.08 25.88 -15.40
CA LYS A 20 -5.34 25.71 -16.14
C LYS A 20 -6.39 26.73 -15.71
N HIS A 21 -6.39 27.08 -14.44
CA HIS A 21 -7.35 27.98 -13.81
C HIS A 21 -6.57 29.05 -13.02
N PRO A 22 -6.27 30.21 -13.62
CA PRO A 22 -5.42 31.24 -12.99
C PRO A 22 -6.04 31.84 -11.72
N ASP A 23 -7.37 31.75 -11.59
CA ASP A 23 -8.11 32.21 -10.42
C ASP A 23 -9.37 31.37 -10.17
N ALA A 24 -10.04 31.64 -9.06
CA ALA A 24 -11.27 30.95 -8.67
C ALA A 24 -12.42 31.18 -9.66
N TRP A 25 -12.45 32.35 -10.32
CA TRP A 25 -13.48 32.67 -11.31
C TRP A 25 -13.33 31.83 -12.58
N ALA A 26 -12.12 31.66 -13.07
CA ALA A 26 -11.82 30.76 -14.19
C ALA A 26 -12.21 29.30 -13.88
N ALA A 27 -11.94 28.84 -12.66
CA ALA A 27 -12.36 27.51 -12.22
C ALA A 27 -13.90 27.38 -12.16
N ALA A 28 -14.60 28.40 -11.65
CA ALA A 28 -16.06 28.43 -11.59
C ALA A 28 -16.68 28.48 -13.00
N ALA A 29 -16.11 29.27 -13.91
CA ALA A 29 -16.54 29.35 -15.31
C ALA A 29 -16.39 27.98 -16.03
N TYR A 30 -15.25 27.28 -15.81
CA TYR A 30 -15.05 25.93 -16.33
C TYR A 30 -16.07 24.95 -15.76
N PHE A 31 -16.31 24.98 -14.46
CA PHE A 31 -17.32 24.12 -13.81
C PHE A 31 -18.70 24.34 -14.42
N TRP A 32 -19.13 25.60 -14.56
CA TRP A 32 -20.43 25.95 -15.12
C TRP A 32 -20.59 25.48 -16.57
N ALA A 33 -19.56 25.71 -17.39
CA ALA A 33 -19.57 25.30 -18.80
C ALA A 33 -19.57 23.78 -18.99
N ASN A 34 -19.19 23.01 -17.98
CA ASN A 34 -19.10 21.54 -18.02
C ASN A 34 -20.06 20.85 -17.04
N LEU A 35 -20.98 21.57 -16.43
CA LEU A 35 -21.79 21.07 -15.31
C LEU A 35 -22.52 19.76 -15.64
N GLU A 36 -23.23 19.69 -16.78
CA GLU A 36 -23.97 18.48 -17.17
C GLU A 36 -23.05 17.25 -17.33
N ARG A 37 -21.87 17.44 -17.93
CA ARG A 37 -20.90 16.36 -18.08
C ARG A 37 -20.36 15.92 -16.73
N LEU A 38 -19.94 16.86 -15.90
CA LEU A 38 -19.36 16.57 -14.57
C LEU A 38 -20.38 15.86 -13.67
N GLU A 39 -21.64 16.32 -13.69
CA GLU A 39 -22.71 15.69 -12.92
C GLU A 39 -22.98 14.25 -13.41
N ARG A 40 -23.16 14.08 -14.72
CA ARG A 40 -23.41 12.76 -15.32
C ARG A 40 -22.30 11.76 -15.00
N GLU A 41 -21.03 12.16 -15.19
CA GLU A 41 -19.87 11.28 -14.95
C GLU A 41 -19.72 10.95 -13.46
N SER A 42 -19.94 11.92 -12.56
CA SER A 42 -19.90 11.71 -11.12
C SER A 42 -21.01 10.76 -10.65
N ARG A 43 -22.23 10.93 -11.17
CA ARG A 43 -23.37 10.03 -10.86
C ARG A 43 -23.11 8.62 -11.39
N LEU A 44 -22.55 8.50 -12.60
CA LEU A 44 -22.21 7.21 -13.20
C LEU A 44 -21.18 6.45 -12.36
N PHE A 45 -20.11 7.14 -11.94
CA PHE A 45 -19.11 6.56 -11.06
C PHE A 45 -19.72 6.13 -9.71
N SER A 46 -20.48 7.00 -9.07
CA SER A 46 -21.15 6.71 -7.81
C SER A 46 -22.09 5.50 -7.93
N ALA A 47 -22.91 5.46 -8.98
CA ALA A 47 -23.81 4.33 -9.23
C ALA A 47 -23.04 3.02 -9.47
N ALA A 48 -21.92 3.07 -10.20
CA ALA A 48 -21.09 1.89 -10.46
C ALA A 48 -20.49 1.30 -9.16
N VAL A 49 -19.99 2.16 -8.27
CA VAL A 49 -19.40 1.73 -6.99
C VAL A 49 -20.47 1.21 -6.04
N PHE A 50 -21.54 1.98 -5.81
CA PHE A 50 -22.55 1.68 -4.79
C PHE A 50 -23.65 0.71 -5.23
N SER A 51 -23.63 0.22 -6.49
CA SER A 51 -24.50 -0.88 -6.93
C SER A 51 -24.01 -2.27 -6.51
N SER A 52 -22.88 -2.35 -5.84
CA SER A 52 -22.27 -3.60 -5.35
C SER A 52 -23.05 -4.16 -4.15
N PRO A 53 -23.28 -5.49 -4.05
CA PRO A 53 -23.82 -6.16 -2.87
C PRO A 53 -22.78 -6.39 -1.77
N LEU A 54 -21.59 -5.79 -1.86
CA LEU A 54 -20.60 -5.81 -0.80
C LEU A 54 -21.14 -5.12 0.47
N PRO A 55 -20.68 -5.51 1.67
CA PRO A 55 -21.11 -4.86 2.89
C PRO A 55 -20.91 -3.32 2.81
N PRO A 56 -21.91 -2.50 3.24
CA PRO A 56 -21.81 -1.05 3.10
C PRO A 56 -20.56 -0.43 3.72
N TYR A 57 -20.07 -0.97 4.84
CA TYR A 57 -18.85 -0.47 5.49
C TYR A 57 -17.57 -0.80 4.69
N VAL A 58 -17.58 -1.77 3.78
CA VAL A 58 -16.47 -2.04 2.86
C VAL A 58 -16.43 -0.97 1.77
N LEU A 59 -17.58 -0.67 1.16
CA LEU A 59 -17.69 0.40 0.16
C LEU A 59 -17.36 1.75 0.77
N ASP A 60 -17.83 1.99 2.00
CA ASP A 60 -17.51 3.19 2.77
C ASP A 60 -16.02 3.31 3.05
N ALA A 61 -15.35 2.25 3.52
CA ALA A 61 -13.90 2.25 3.73
C ALA A 61 -13.12 2.59 2.46
N ALA A 62 -13.48 1.97 1.33
CA ALA A 62 -12.82 2.20 0.06
C ALA A 62 -13.03 3.63 -0.47
N THR A 63 -14.24 4.20 -0.30
CA THR A 63 -14.60 5.50 -0.90
C THR A 63 -14.34 6.69 0.00
N ALA A 64 -14.56 6.58 1.31
CA ALA A 64 -14.32 7.67 2.26
C ALA A 64 -12.83 8.08 2.25
N ASN A 65 -11.93 7.11 2.15
CA ASN A 65 -10.49 7.34 2.15
C ASN A 65 -9.96 7.92 0.83
N LEU A 66 -10.77 8.04 -0.23
CA LEU A 66 -10.44 8.81 -1.44
C LEU A 66 -10.34 10.31 -1.16
N THR A 67 -10.85 10.79 -0.04
CA THR A 67 -10.71 12.18 0.40
C THR A 67 -9.25 12.60 0.57
N VAL A 68 -8.34 11.67 0.84
CA VAL A 68 -6.89 11.93 0.85
C VAL A 68 -6.43 12.61 -0.43
N LEU A 69 -6.88 12.10 -1.59
CA LEU A 69 -6.53 12.65 -2.91
C LEU A 69 -7.13 14.05 -3.18
N LYS A 70 -8.11 14.48 -2.37
CA LYS A 70 -8.78 15.78 -2.45
C LYS A 70 -8.39 16.73 -1.32
N SER A 71 -7.56 16.28 -0.39
CA SER A 71 -7.06 17.05 0.73
C SER A 71 -5.72 17.72 0.40
N THR A 72 -5.21 18.51 1.35
CA THR A 72 -3.90 19.13 1.25
C THR A 72 -2.74 18.14 1.46
N THR A 73 -3.02 16.88 1.76
CA THR A 73 -2.02 15.81 1.76
C THR A 73 -1.42 15.61 0.36
N CYS A 74 -2.23 15.77 -0.69
CA CYS A 74 -1.81 15.53 -2.07
C CYS A 74 -1.76 16.82 -2.87
N PHE A 75 -0.73 16.94 -3.72
CA PHE A 75 -0.58 18.08 -4.62
C PHE A 75 0.22 17.71 -5.87
N ARG A 76 -0.02 18.43 -6.95
CA ARG A 76 0.74 18.33 -8.20
C ARG A 76 1.36 19.68 -8.47
N ILE A 77 2.65 19.73 -8.71
CA ILE A 77 3.37 20.98 -8.97
C ILE A 77 3.36 21.34 -10.45
N GLU A 78 3.72 22.58 -10.77
CA GLU A 78 3.60 23.14 -12.12
C GLU A 78 4.38 22.40 -13.21
N ASN A 79 5.48 21.74 -12.89
CA ASN A 79 6.23 20.89 -13.83
C ASN A 79 5.56 19.53 -14.10
N GLY A 80 4.42 19.24 -13.46
CA GLY A 80 3.64 18.03 -13.64
C GLY A 80 3.91 16.91 -12.64
N HIS A 81 4.93 17.00 -11.80
CA HIS A 81 5.20 15.99 -10.78
C HIS A 81 4.13 15.99 -9.70
N PHE A 82 3.71 14.79 -9.31
CA PHE A 82 2.76 14.56 -8.23
C PHE A 82 3.50 14.21 -6.94
N PHE A 83 3.12 14.90 -5.88
CA PHE A 83 3.67 14.70 -4.54
C PHE A 83 2.57 14.54 -3.51
N GLY A 84 2.94 13.90 -2.40
CA GLY A 84 2.13 13.83 -1.20
C GLY A 84 2.97 13.99 0.05
N PHE A 85 2.34 14.59 1.06
CA PHE A 85 2.74 14.41 2.44
C PHE A 85 2.29 13.03 2.92
N GLU A 86 2.65 12.64 4.12
CA GLU A 86 2.04 11.46 4.76
C GLU A 86 0.62 11.77 5.22
N GLY A 87 0.40 12.98 5.71
CA GLY A 87 -0.87 13.55 6.11
C GLY A 87 -0.84 15.07 6.07
N SER A 88 -1.87 15.72 6.59
CA SER A 88 -1.94 17.19 6.67
C SER A 88 -2.28 17.66 8.07
N LEU A 89 -1.69 18.77 8.48
CA LEU A 89 -2.04 19.52 9.67
C LEU A 89 -2.75 20.82 9.25
N ASP A 90 -3.12 21.66 10.19
CA ASP A 90 -3.90 22.87 9.90
C ASP A 90 -3.16 23.81 8.93
N ASP A 91 -1.85 24.04 9.16
CA ASP A 91 -1.05 24.99 8.39
C ASP A 91 0.05 24.37 7.55
N VAL A 92 0.40 23.10 7.77
CA VAL A 92 1.51 22.40 7.10
C VAL A 92 1.16 20.98 6.77
N GLY A 93 1.88 20.39 5.82
CA GLY A 93 1.85 18.94 5.60
C GLY A 93 2.66 18.20 6.67
N SER A 94 2.26 16.99 6.99
CA SER A 94 3.02 16.08 7.85
C SER A 94 4.00 15.29 7.01
N CYS A 95 5.29 15.33 7.36
CA CYS A 95 6.35 14.56 6.73
C CYS A 95 6.43 14.75 5.19
N PRO A 96 7.25 15.68 4.71
CA PRO A 96 7.28 16.11 3.31
C PRO A 96 7.83 15.03 2.37
N GLY A 97 7.47 15.15 1.11
CA GLY A 97 7.90 14.26 0.03
C GLY A 97 7.09 12.96 -0.04
N ASN A 98 7.27 12.21 -1.11
CA ASN A 98 6.63 10.92 -1.29
C ASN A 98 7.34 9.87 -0.44
N CYS A 99 6.97 9.77 0.84
CA CYS A 99 7.55 8.77 1.73
C CYS A 99 7.26 7.36 1.20
N THR A 100 8.30 6.65 0.74
CA THR A 100 8.14 5.36 0.04
C THR A 100 7.50 4.30 0.91
N HIS A 101 7.85 4.21 2.19
CA HIS A 101 7.28 3.20 3.09
C HIS A 101 5.84 3.53 3.53
N VAL A 102 5.43 4.79 3.62
CA VAL A 102 4.02 5.17 3.91
C VAL A 102 3.14 5.03 2.67
N TRP A 103 3.59 5.53 1.52
CA TRP A 103 2.85 5.40 0.28
C TRP A 103 2.82 3.95 -0.25
N TYR A 104 3.65 3.05 0.28
CA TYR A 104 3.58 1.61 0.01
C TYR A 104 2.23 1.01 0.41
N TYR A 105 1.59 1.49 1.46
CA TYR A 105 0.26 1.02 1.86
C TYR A 105 -0.83 1.45 0.87
N ALA A 106 -0.72 2.62 0.26
CA ALA A 106 -1.75 3.22 -0.58
C ALA A 106 -2.03 2.42 -1.87
N GLN A 107 -3.31 2.12 -2.13
CA GLN A 107 -3.72 1.40 -3.33
C GLN A 107 -4.63 2.22 -4.25
N ALA A 108 -5.50 3.06 -3.70
CA ALA A 108 -6.57 3.72 -4.47
C ALA A 108 -6.06 4.49 -5.69
N MET A 109 -4.94 5.19 -5.57
CA MET A 109 -4.41 6.02 -6.66
C MET A 109 -3.97 5.17 -7.86
N ALA A 110 -3.37 4.01 -7.64
CA ALA A 110 -2.91 3.12 -8.72
C ALA A 110 -4.06 2.65 -9.62
N TYR A 111 -5.23 2.42 -9.03
CA TYR A 111 -6.41 1.96 -9.76
C TYR A 111 -7.22 3.12 -10.37
N LEU A 112 -7.34 4.25 -9.67
CA LEU A 112 -8.23 5.35 -10.08
C LEU A 112 -7.50 6.46 -10.87
N PHE A 113 -6.22 6.66 -10.60
CA PHE A 113 -5.40 7.70 -11.21
C PHE A 113 -4.01 7.14 -11.60
N PRO A 114 -3.96 6.09 -12.45
CA PRO A 114 -2.72 5.37 -12.74
C PRO A 114 -1.59 6.24 -13.29
N GLU A 115 -1.91 7.34 -13.99
CA GLU A 115 -0.90 8.28 -14.47
C GLU A 115 -0.18 9.01 -13.34
N LEU A 116 -0.90 9.38 -12.27
CA LEU A 116 -0.29 10.04 -11.11
C LEU A 116 0.61 9.06 -10.34
N GLU A 117 0.18 7.82 -10.20
CA GLU A 117 0.97 6.78 -9.54
C GLU A 117 2.25 6.45 -10.34
N ARG A 118 2.15 6.33 -11.68
CA ARG A 118 3.34 6.16 -12.53
C ARG A 118 4.29 7.33 -12.42
N ASN A 119 3.78 8.56 -12.35
CA ASN A 119 4.61 9.75 -12.16
C ASN A 119 5.39 9.73 -10.83
N MET A 120 4.78 9.23 -9.74
CA MET A 120 5.51 8.99 -8.49
C MET A 120 6.64 7.96 -8.68
N ARG A 121 6.37 6.84 -9.41
CA ARG A 121 7.42 5.82 -9.69
C ARG A 121 8.57 6.40 -10.50
N GLU A 122 8.27 7.25 -11.47
CA GLU A 122 9.31 7.96 -12.23
C GLU A 122 10.17 8.83 -11.33
N THR A 123 9.57 9.53 -10.39
CA THR A 123 10.29 10.33 -9.40
C THR A 123 11.18 9.44 -8.52
N ASP A 124 10.65 8.37 -7.98
CA ASP A 124 11.40 7.45 -7.11
C ASP A 124 12.62 6.84 -7.83
N PHE A 125 12.42 6.28 -9.04
CA PHE A 125 13.50 5.60 -9.74
C PHE A 125 14.45 6.53 -10.48
N LEU A 126 13.95 7.58 -11.13
CA LEU A 126 14.78 8.42 -12.02
C LEU A 126 15.40 9.61 -11.30
N ARG A 127 14.86 10.03 -10.16
CA ARG A 127 15.32 11.20 -9.42
C ARG A 127 15.91 10.87 -8.07
N GLU A 128 15.28 9.95 -7.34
CA GLU A 128 15.63 9.65 -5.96
C GLU A 128 16.45 8.35 -5.78
N THR A 129 16.66 7.58 -6.86
CA THR A 129 17.55 6.41 -6.86
C THR A 129 18.87 6.79 -7.53
N ASP A 130 19.98 6.66 -6.81
CA ASP A 130 21.31 6.94 -7.30
C ASP A 130 21.85 5.84 -8.24
N GLU A 131 23.13 5.94 -8.62
CA GLU A 131 23.75 4.99 -9.53
C GLU A 131 24.08 3.65 -8.87
N ASP A 132 24.27 3.66 -7.54
CA ASP A 132 24.48 2.46 -6.73
C ASP A 132 23.19 1.74 -6.36
N GLY A 133 22.04 2.30 -6.75
CA GLY A 133 20.71 1.76 -6.48
C GLY A 133 20.15 2.11 -5.11
N VAL A 134 20.78 3.02 -4.38
CA VAL A 134 20.24 3.53 -3.11
C VAL A 134 19.08 4.45 -3.38
N MET A 135 17.89 4.08 -2.92
CA MET A 135 16.68 4.87 -3.06
C MET A 135 16.45 5.73 -1.81
N GLN A 136 16.32 7.04 -1.99
CA GLN A 136 15.89 7.91 -0.91
C GLN A 136 14.47 7.54 -0.50
N PHE A 137 14.19 7.39 0.79
CA PHE A 137 12.83 7.02 1.19
C PHE A 137 11.85 8.20 1.18
N ARG A 138 12.35 9.45 0.97
CA ARG A 138 11.56 10.66 0.74
C ARG A 138 11.97 11.35 -0.55
N ALA A 139 11.01 11.57 -1.44
CA ALA A 139 11.25 12.28 -2.70
C ALA A 139 11.24 13.79 -2.47
N LEU A 140 12.40 14.41 -2.40
CA LEU A 140 12.58 15.85 -2.14
C LEU A 140 13.28 16.61 -3.26
N ARG A 141 14.05 15.98 -4.13
CA ARG A 141 14.90 16.67 -5.12
C ARG A 141 14.11 17.58 -6.04
N GLU A 142 12.95 17.15 -6.51
CA GLU A 142 12.09 17.95 -7.39
C GLU A 142 11.37 19.09 -6.64
N LEU A 143 11.29 19.02 -5.31
CA LEU A 143 10.63 20.03 -4.48
C LEU A 143 11.59 21.12 -4.01
N ASN A 144 12.81 20.76 -3.58
CA ASN A 144 13.74 21.69 -2.95
C ASN A 144 15.21 21.51 -3.40
N GLY A 145 15.48 20.61 -4.35
CA GLY A 145 16.81 20.32 -4.87
C GLY A 145 17.73 19.56 -3.90
N VAL A 146 17.23 19.20 -2.72
CA VAL A 146 18.01 18.51 -1.68
C VAL A 146 17.67 17.03 -1.66
N SER A 147 18.69 16.18 -1.48
CA SER A 147 18.52 14.76 -1.22
C SER A 147 18.16 14.57 0.25
N TRP A 148 17.30 13.58 0.53
CA TRP A 148 17.08 13.10 1.90
C TRP A 148 18.29 12.28 2.32
N ASP A 149 19.26 12.91 2.98
CA ASP A 149 20.52 12.26 3.37
C ASP A 149 20.32 11.34 4.58
N PHE A 150 19.77 10.15 4.33
CA PHE A 150 19.49 9.13 5.33
C PHE A 150 19.61 7.72 4.72
N ILE A 151 19.68 6.68 5.55
CA ILE A 151 19.69 5.30 5.08
C ILE A 151 18.35 4.97 4.39
N PRO A 152 18.35 4.13 3.35
CA PRO A 152 17.12 3.73 2.68
C PRO A 152 16.24 2.87 3.59
N ALA A 153 14.91 3.00 3.44
CA ALA A 153 13.95 2.14 4.13
C ALA A 153 13.77 0.82 3.36
N VAL A 154 13.90 -0.32 4.05
CA VAL A 154 13.82 -1.64 3.39
C VAL A 154 12.44 -1.90 2.81
N ASP A 155 11.39 -1.64 3.56
CA ASP A 155 10.00 -1.77 3.13
C ASP A 155 9.65 -0.78 2.03
N GLY A 156 10.19 0.46 2.09
CA GLY A 156 10.01 1.47 1.06
C GLY A 156 10.70 1.10 -0.25
N GLN A 157 11.99 0.76 -0.24
CA GLN A 157 12.75 0.43 -1.44
C GLN A 157 12.26 -0.86 -2.11
N MET A 158 12.07 -1.94 -1.33
CA MET A 158 11.53 -3.20 -1.84
C MET A 158 10.08 -3.04 -2.29
N GLY A 159 9.28 -2.32 -1.50
CA GLY A 159 7.90 -2.01 -1.84
C GLY A 159 7.75 -1.20 -3.12
N THR A 160 8.68 -0.28 -3.41
CA THR A 160 8.66 0.52 -4.65
C THR A 160 8.90 -0.35 -5.90
N ILE A 161 9.68 -1.43 -5.79
CA ILE A 161 9.85 -2.41 -6.88
C ILE A 161 8.54 -3.18 -7.12
N ALA A 162 7.85 -3.62 -6.07
CA ALA A 162 6.54 -4.27 -6.18
C ALA A 162 5.47 -3.31 -6.74
N ARG A 163 5.53 -2.02 -6.39
CA ARG A 163 4.65 -0.98 -6.94
C ARG A 163 4.92 -0.76 -8.42
N LEU A 164 6.16 -0.78 -8.90
CA LEU A 164 6.46 -0.69 -10.34
C LEU A 164 5.77 -1.82 -11.11
N TYR A 165 5.83 -3.05 -10.58
CA TYR A 165 5.12 -4.19 -11.17
C TYR A 165 3.61 -3.97 -11.19
N ARG A 166 3.02 -3.43 -10.10
CA ARG A 166 1.60 -3.07 -10.00
C ARG A 166 1.20 -2.06 -11.07
N GLU A 167 1.93 -0.94 -11.20
CA GLU A 167 1.62 0.11 -12.16
C GLU A 167 1.69 -0.42 -13.60
N TRP A 168 2.69 -1.24 -13.89
CA TRP A 168 2.79 -1.87 -15.21
C TRP A 168 1.64 -2.84 -15.49
N LYS A 169 1.31 -3.73 -14.54
CA LYS A 169 0.18 -4.67 -14.68
C LYS A 169 -1.14 -3.95 -14.98
N ILE A 170 -1.41 -2.89 -14.21
CA ILE A 170 -2.67 -2.14 -14.29
C ILE A 170 -2.74 -1.29 -15.54
N SER A 171 -1.61 -0.74 -16.01
CA SER A 171 -1.57 0.19 -17.15
C SER A 171 -1.26 -0.47 -18.50
N GLY A 172 -0.52 -1.56 -18.51
CA GLY A 172 0.01 -2.16 -19.73
C GLY A 172 1.05 -1.30 -20.46
N ASP A 173 1.65 -0.32 -19.76
CA ASP A 173 2.63 0.62 -20.33
C ASP A 173 4.03 -0.01 -20.34
N ASP A 174 4.35 -0.66 -21.44
CA ASP A 174 5.63 -1.35 -21.62
C ASP A 174 6.82 -0.40 -21.73
N ASP A 175 6.62 0.79 -22.28
CA ASP A 175 7.69 1.80 -22.39
C ASP A 175 8.06 2.35 -21.02
N PHE A 176 7.05 2.55 -20.15
CA PHE A 176 7.27 2.90 -18.76
C PHE A 176 8.08 1.81 -18.03
N LEU A 177 7.71 0.55 -18.18
CA LEU A 177 8.45 -0.56 -17.58
C LEU A 177 9.90 -0.62 -18.09
N ARG A 178 10.11 -0.59 -19.42
CA ARG A 178 11.45 -0.66 -20.04
C ARG A 178 12.36 0.46 -19.58
N ARG A 179 11.82 1.66 -19.42
CA ARG A 179 12.58 2.84 -19.00
C ARG A 179 13.04 2.74 -17.54
N LEU A 180 12.19 2.20 -16.66
CA LEU A 180 12.49 2.11 -15.22
C LEU A 180 13.23 0.83 -14.83
N TRP A 181 13.18 -0.22 -15.67
CA TRP A 181 13.75 -1.53 -15.35
C TRP A 181 15.22 -1.49 -14.91
N PRO A 182 16.14 -0.79 -15.58
CA PRO A 182 17.54 -0.75 -15.14
C PRO A 182 17.72 -0.20 -13.71
N LYS A 183 16.93 0.79 -13.33
CA LYS A 183 16.94 1.39 -11.98
C LYS A 183 16.28 0.45 -10.94
N ALA A 184 15.25 -0.29 -11.34
CA ALA A 184 14.63 -1.29 -10.47
C ALA A 184 15.60 -2.44 -10.18
N VAL A 185 16.35 -2.90 -11.18
CA VAL A 185 17.44 -3.87 -10.99
C VAL A 185 18.49 -3.33 -10.03
N ALA A 186 18.99 -2.11 -10.26
CA ALA A 186 19.99 -1.49 -9.39
C ALA A 186 19.50 -1.38 -7.93
N ALA A 187 18.23 -0.99 -7.72
CA ALA A 187 17.64 -0.88 -6.40
C ALA A 187 17.50 -2.25 -5.70
N LEU A 188 17.12 -3.30 -6.42
CA LEU A 188 17.01 -4.64 -5.85
C LEU A 188 18.38 -5.22 -5.47
N GLU A 189 19.35 -5.10 -6.36
CA GLU A 189 20.74 -5.55 -6.09
C GLU A 189 21.40 -4.72 -4.97
N CYS A 190 21.06 -3.44 -4.87
CA CYS A 190 21.47 -2.60 -3.74
C CYS A 190 20.93 -3.14 -2.42
N GLY A 191 19.63 -3.48 -2.37
CA GLY A 191 19.02 -4.03 -1.16
C GLY A 191 19.64 -5.36 -0.73
N ILE A 192 19.90 -6.26 -1.68
CA ILE A 192 20.63 -7.51 -1.40
C ILE A 192 22.00 -7.18 -0.79
N ARG A 193 22.76 -6.28 -1.39
CA ARG A 193 24.09 -5.90 -0.92
C ARG A 193 24.09 -5.24 0.47
N LEU A 194 23.07 -4.43 0.79
CA LEU A 194 22.99 -3.68 2.03
C LEU A 194 22.51 -4.50 3.23
N TRP A 195 21.55 -5.41 2.99
CA TRP A 195 20.80 -6.05 4.07
C TRP A 195 20.97 -7.56 4.19
N ASP A 196 21.53 -8.24 3.18
CA ASP A 196 21.97 -9.64 3.26
C ASP A 196 23.46 -9.65 3.60
N THR A 197 23.77 -9.65 4.91
CA THR A 197 25.15 -9.37 5.38
C THR A 197 26.07 -10.59 5.34
N ASP A 198 25.52 -11.81 5.34
CA ASP A 198 26.27 -13.07 5.30
C ASP A 198 26.18 -13.81 3.96
N GLY A 199 25.40 -13.30 3.00
CA GLY A 199 25.27 -13.83 1.65
C GLY A 199 24.38 -15.07 1.56
N ASP A 200 23.48 -15.27 2.50
CA ASP A 200 22.59 -16.43 2.57
C ASP A 200 21.21 -16.21 1.93
N PHE A 201 21.03 -15.02 1.34
CA PHE A 201 19.83 -14.50 0.68
C PHE A 201 18.68 -14.12 1.62
N VAL A 202 18.88 -14.08 2.93
CA VAL A 202 17.91 -13.58 3.89
C VAL A 202 18.39 -12.24 4.42
N LEU A 203 17.52 -11.25 4.50
CA LEU A 203 17.90 -9.94 5.01
C LEU A 203 18.02 -9.98 6.52
N ASP A 204 19.23 -9.67 7.05
CA ASP A 204 19.56 -9.71 8.46
C ASP A 204 20.30 -8.46 8.97
N GLY A 205 20.56 -7.51 8.09
CA GLY A 205 21.28 -6.27 8.39
C GLY A 205 20.47 -5.27 9.23
N CYS A 206 21.01 -4.04 9.30
CA CYS A 206 20.33 -2.89 9.91
C CYS A 206 19.32 -2.33 8.90
N MET A 207 18.02 -2.47 9.17
CA MET A 207 16.93 -2.11 8.28
C MET A 207 16.08 -0.99 8.87
N HIS A 208 16.16 0.22 8.28
CA HIS A 208 15.18 1.27 8.58
C HIS A 208 13.81 0.85 8.06
N VAL A 209 12.79 1.03 8.88
CA VAL A 209 11.41 0.62 8.59
C VAL A 209 10.41 1.72 8.94
N ASP A 210 9.19 1.56 8.50
CA ASP A 210 8.06 2.47 8.64
C ASP A 210 7.65 2.83 10.10
N TYR A 211 8.36 2.34 11.08
CA TYR A 211 8.18 2.72 12.50
C TYR A 211 9.18 3.77 12.97
N ASP A 212 9.87 4.44 12.05
CA ASP A 212 10.94 5.42 12.32
C ASP A 212 12.06 4.84 13.22
N VAL A 213 12.33 3.56 13.08
CA VAL A 213 13.37 2.84 13.81
C VAL A 213 14.08 1.84 12.90
N GLU A 214 15.24 1.36 13.35
CA GLU A 214 15.98 0.29 12.70
C GLU A 214 15.63 -1.06 13.34
N PHE A 215 15.17 -2.00 12.51
CA PHE A 215 15.13 -3.40 12.89
C PHE A 215 16.44 -4.08 12.52
N TYR A 216 16.93 -4.90 13.42
CA TYR A 216 18.15 -5.68 13.26
C TYR A 216 17.83 -7.16 13.14
N GLY A 217 18.72 -7.93 12.52
CA GLY A 217 18.54 -9.35 12.33
C GLY A 217 17.37 -9.70 11.42
N VAL A 218 17.07 -10.98 11.31
CA VAL A 218 16.02 -11.46 10.40
C VAL A 218 14.66 -11.08 10.95
N ASN A 219 13.90 -10.25 10.22
CA ASN A 219 12.56 -9.82 10.62
C ASN A 219 11.56 -10.01 9.50
N PRO A 220 10.27 -10.28 9.81
CA PRO A 220 9.28 -10.62 8.81
C PRO A 220 8.89 -9.44 7.91
N LEU A 221 8.84 -8.19 8.39
CA LEU A 221 8.46 -7.05 7.58
C LEU A 221 9.43 -6.84 6.41
N GLY A 222 10.73 -6.71 6.70
CA GLY A 222 11.76 -6.51 5.68
C GLY A 222 11.84 -7.69 4.71
N ASN A 223 11.84 -8.92 5.24
CA ASN A 223 12.01 -10.12 4.41
C ASN A 223 10.79 -10.39 3.51
N LEU A 224 9.54 -10.21 3.97
CA LEU A 224 8.40 -10.40 3.07
C LEU A 224 8.30 -9.28 2.02
N CYS A 225 8.64 -8.03 2.33
CA CYS A 225 8.75 -6.97 1.32
C CYS A 225 9.81 -7.31 0.25
N TYR A 226 10.96 -7.82 0.67
CA TYR A 226 12.01 -8.29 -0.23
C TYR A 226 11.56 -9.47 -1.11
N LEU A 227 10.90 -10.47 -0.55
CA LEU A 227 10.36 -11.59 -1.33
C LEU A 227 9.31 -11.14 -2.35
N ALA A 228 8.47 -10.16 -2.01
CA ALA A 228 7.53 -9.55 -2.95
C ALA A 228 8.26 -8.81 -4.08
N ALA A 229 9.34 -8.09 -3.77
CA ALA A 229 10.18 -7.41 -4.76
C ALA A 229 10.84 -8.41 -5.71
N LEU A 230 11.42 -9.50 -5.20
CA LEU A 230 12.03 -10.57 -6.00
C LEU A 230 11.02 -11.19 -6.98
N ARG A 231 9.82 -11.55 -6.50
CA ARG A 231 8.78 -12.11 -7.37
C ARG A 231 8.30 -11.12 -8.42
N SER A 232 8.13 -9.85 -8.05
CA SER A 232 7.76 -8.79 -8.97
C SER A 232 8.83 -8.58 -10.05
N ALA A 233 10.11 -8.54 -9.64
CA ALA A 233 11.23 -8.36 -10.54
C ALA A 233 11.43 -9.57 -11.47
N GLU A 234 11.23 -10.79 -10.97
CA GLU A 234 11.25 -12.01 -11.78
C GLU A 234 10.21 -11.95 -12.92
N GLU A 235 8.97 -11.55 -12.60
CA GLU A 235 7.90 -11.44 -13.61
C GLU A 235 8.18 -10.33 -14.63
N MET A 236 8.67 -9.16 -14.18
CA MET A 236 9.07 -8.07 -15.08
C MET A 236 10.23 -8.49 -15.99
N ALA A 237 11.26 -9.15 -15.45
CA ALA A 237 12.40 -9.65 -16.21
C ALA A 237 11.97 -10.66 -17.27
N ARG A 238 11.12 -11.63 -16.92
CA ARG A 238 10.56 -12.61 -17.87
C ARG A 238 9.82 -11.94 -19.01
N TYR A 239 8.98 -10.98 -18.71
CA TYR A 239 8.22 -10.25 -19.73
C TYR A 239 9.12 -9.46 -20.67
N LEU A 240 10.15 -8.80 -20.14
CA LEU A 240 11.12 -8.02 -20.93
C LEU A 240 12.10 -8.88 -21.72
N GLY A 241 12.13 -10.20 -21.51
CA GLY A 241 13.10 -11.10 -22.13
C GLY A 241 14.49 -11.06 -21.47
N ASP A 242 14.60 -10.46 -20.29
CA ASP A 242 15.83 -10.43 -19.48
C ASP A 242 15.98 -11.75 -18.71
N THR A 243 16.38 -12.80 -19.44
CA THR A 243 16.44 -14.16 -18.91
C THR A 243 17.47 -14.31 -17.79
N GLY A 244 18.53 -13.49 -17.79
CA GLY A 244 19.57 -13.51 -16.76
C GLY A 244 19.01 -13.08 -15.39
N HIS A 245 18.38 -11.93 -15.32
CA HIS A 245 17.76 -11.46 -14.08
C HIS A 245 16.54 -12.31 -13.69
N ALA A 246 15.75 -12.78 -14.66
CA ALA A 246 14.61 -13.66 -14.35
C ALA A 246 15.06 -14.94 -13.62
N GLN A 247 16.11 -15.61 -14.12
CA GLN A 247 16.65 -16.80 -13.47
C GLN A 247 17.28 -16.47 -12.11
N ARG A 248 18.09 -15.40 -12.05
CA ARG A 248 18.75 -14.97 -10.81
C ARG A 248 17.73 -14.71 -9.69
N TYR A 249 16.68 -13.94 -9.97
CA TYR A 249 15.68 -13.60 -8.95
C TYR A 249 14.79 -14.78 -8.57
N HIS A 250 14.52 -15.69 -9.51
CA HIS A 250 13.88 -16.97 -9.20
C HIS A 250 14.71 -17.81 -8.22
N ASP A 251 16.01 -17.96 -8.47
CA ASP A 251 16.91 -18.76 -7.63
C ASP A 251 17.07 -18.16 -6.24
N ILE A 252 17.22 -16.83 -6.15
CA ILE A 252 17.28 -16.11 -4.89
C ILE A 252 15.97 -16.27 -4.13
N PHE A 253 14.83 -16.00 -4.77
CA PHE A 253 13.50 -16.15 -4.15
C PHE A 253 13.31 -17.55 -3.57
N SER A 254 13.62 -18.59 -4.33
CA SER A 254 13.42 -19.97 -3.89
C SER A 254 14.22 -20.31 -2.64
N LYS A 255 15.45 -19.82 -2.54
CA LYS A 255 16.33 -20.03 -1.37
C LYS A 255 15.91 -19.15 -0.19
N ALA A 256 15.71 -17.86 -0.44
CA ALA A 256 15.34 -16.86 0.55
C ALA A 256 14.00 -17.22 1.22
N SER A 257 12.97 -17.53 0.43
CA SER A 257 11.65 -17.92 0.93
C SER A 257 11.71 -19.11 1.89
N ALA A 258 12.34 -20.20 1.46
CA ALA A 258 12.43 -21.42 2.29
C ALA A 258 13.27 -21.22 3.55
N ARG A 259 14.31 -20.40 3.49
CA ARG A 259 15.19 -20.12 4.63
C ARG A 259 14.55 -19.14 5.61
N ALA A 260 14.02 -18.04 5.14
CA ALA A 260 13.35 -17.03 5.96
C ALA A 260 12.14 -17.62 6.69
N ASP A 261 11.31 -18.41 5.98
CA ASP A 261 10.19 -19.14 6.60
C ASP A 261 10.65 -20.01 7.77
N ARG A 262 11.69 -20.83 7.56
CA ARG A 262 12.23 -21.71 8.60
C ARG A 262 12.84 -20.95 9.79
N LEU A 263 13.48 -19.81 9.55
CA LEU A 263 14.13 -19.02 10.60
C LEU A 263 13.12 -18.28 11.48
N MET A 264 12.10 -17.69 10.88
CA MET A 264 11.16 -16.81 11.57
C MET A 264 9.92 -17.52 12.11
N TRP A 265 9.55 -18.71 11.57
CA TRP A 265 8.33 -19.39 11.93
C TRP A 265 8.40 -20.04 13.33
N ASN A 266 7.49 -19.64 14.24
CA ASN A 266 7.44 -20.17 15.61
C ASN A 266 6.33 -21.21 15.85
N GLY A 267 5.59 -21.60 14.80
CA GLY A 267 4.43 -22.49 14.88
C GLY A 267 3.08 -21.78 14.83
N GLU A 268 3.03 -20.47 15.03
CA GLU A 268 1.80 -19.67 15.04
C GLU A 268 1.89 -18.39 14.20
N TYR A 269 3.05 -17.74 14.16
CA TYR A 269 3.31 -16.49 13.43
C TYR A 269 4.82 -16.32 13.20
N TYR A 270 5.23 -15.26 12.51
CA TYR A 270 6.64 -14.97 12.27
C TYR A 270 7.21 -14.02 13.33
N GLU A 271 8.36 -14.39 13.88
CA GLU A 271 9.10 -13.64 14.89
C GLU A 271 10.31 -12.94 14.27
N GLN A 272 10.82 -11.91 14.93
CA GLN A 272 12.13 -11.35 14.66
C GLN A 272 13.20 -12.23 15.35
N VAL A 273 14.25 -12.60 14.62
CA VAL A 273 15.32 -13.46 15.09
C VAL A 273 16.53 -12.61 15.48
N LEU A 274 16.82 -12.57 16.77
CA LEU A 274 17.94 -11.89 17.36
C LEU A 274 18.54 -12.77 18.47
N GLU A 275 19.87 -12.71 18.65
CA GLU A 275 20.55 -13.40 19.78
C GLU A 275 20.12 -12.77 21.12
N ASP A 276 20.12 -11.44 21.19
CA ASP A 276 19.68 -10.66 22.35
C ASP A 276 18.81 -9.49 21.87
N VAL A 277 17.51 -9.59 22.10
CA VAL A 277 16.54 -8.57 21.69
C VAL A 277 16.73 -7.25 22.44
N ASP A 278 17.34 -7.25 23.61
CA ASP A 278 17.59 -6.06 24.43
C ASP A 278 18.94 -5.38 24.12
N ALA A 279 19.80 -6.00 23.29
CA ALA A 279 21.03 -5.38 22.82
C ALA A 279 20.77 -4.14 21.96
N CYS A 280 19.67 -4.14 21.19
CA CYS A 280 19.21 -3.01 20.38
C CYS A 280 17.85 -2.53 20.89
N LYS A 281 17.67 -1.20 21.00
CA LYS A 281 16.35 -0.62 21.33
C LYS A 281 15.39 -0.77 20.18
N TYR A 282 14.10 -0.73 20.49
CA TYR A 282 12.99 -0.59 19.55
C TYR A 282 12.74 -1.80 18.65
N GLN A 283 13.10 -2.98 19.13
CA GLN A 283 12.83 -4.24 18.44
C GLN A 283 11.46 -4.81 18.84
N HIS A 284 10.91 -5.74 18.04
CA HIS A 284 9.69 -6.47 18.42
C HIS A 284 9.96 -7.89 18.93
N GLY A 285 11.08 -8.50 18.56
CA GLY A 285 11.48 -9.83 19.01
C GLY A 285 10.39 -10.88 18.78
N LYS A 286 9.91 -11.50 19.86
CA LYS A 286 8.83 -12.51 19.84
C LYS A 286 7.42 -11.93 19.75
N GLY A 287 7.30 -10.63 19.48
CA GLY A 287 6.00 -9.98 19.33
C GLY A 287 5.30 -10.35 18.01
N VAL A 288 3.97 -10.46 18.09
CA VAL A 288 3.10 -10.63 16.92
C VAL A 288 2.97 -9.27 16.22
N LEU A 289 3.83 -9.02 15.24
CA LEU A 289 3.78 -7.78 14.47
C LEU A 289 2.60 -7.80 13.49
N SER A 290 1.75 -6.78 13.48
CA SER A 290 0.58 -6.75 12.60
C SER A 290 0.93 -6.62 11.12
N ASP A 291 2.03 -5.93 10.81
CA ASP A 291 2.52 -5.73 9.44
C ASP A 291 3.42 -6.86 8.92
N GLN A 292 3.62 -7.92 9.68
CA GLN A 292 4.53 -8.99 9.27
C GLN A 292 4.22 -9.59 7.90
N LEU A 293 2.96 -9.48 7.42
CA LEU A 293 2.51 -10.02 6.14
C LEU A 293 2.36 -8.94 5.04
N MET A 294 3.00 -7.78 5.18
CA MET A 294 2.86 -6.68 4.21
C MET A 294 3.32 -7.06 2.79
N GLY A 295 4.39 -7.85 2.68
CA GLY A 295 4.81 -8.40 1.37
C GLY A 295 3.78 -9.36 0.79
N GLN A 296 3.17 -10.24 1.62
CA GLN A 296 2.12 -11.16 1.16
C GLN A 296 0.86 -10.42 0.71
N TYR A 297 0.48 -9.34 1.39
CA TYR A 297 -0.60 -8.45 0.94
C TYR A 297 -0.40 -7.99 -0.51
N TYR A 298 0.83 -7.59 -0.88
CA TYR A 298 1.15 -7.24 -2.26
C TYR A 298 1.13 -8.45 -3.19
N ALA A 299 1.65 -9.59 -2.74
CA ALA A 299 1.65 -10.81 -3.54
C ALA A 299 0.22 -11.27 -3.88
N ASP A 300 -0.69 -11.21 -2.92
CA ASP A 300 -2.11 -11.53 -3.12
C ASP A 300 -2.77 -10.55 -4.10
N LEU A 301 -2.57 -9.26 -3.87
CA LEU A 301 -3.12 -8.19 -4.71
C LEU A 301 -2.64 -8.28 -6.16
N LEU A 302 -1.41 -8.74 -6.38
CA LEU A 302 -0.75 -8.79 -7.69
C LEU A 302 -0.76 -10.20 -8.33
N GLY A 303 -1.29 -11.21 -7.64
CA GLY A 303 -1.34 -12.57 -8.15
C GLY A 303 0.04 -13.24 -8.26
N LEU A 304 0.96 -12.91 -7.34
CA LEU A 304 2.33 -13.45 -7.32
C LEU A 304 2.43 -14.81 -6.57
N GLY A 305 1.32 -15.26 -5.95
CA GLY A 305 1.29 -16.47 -5.14
C GLY A 305 1.87 -16.27 -3.74
N TYR A 306 2.11 -17.36 -3.05
CA TYR A 306 2.63 -17.33 -1.70
C TYR A 306 4.13 -17.03 -1.67
N LEU A 307 4.52 -16.13 -0.78
CA LEU A 307 5.93 -15.76 -0.59
C LEU A 307 6.67 -16.72 0.35
N MET A 308 5.96 -17.39 1.23
CA MET A 308 6.45 -18.42 2.15
C MET A 308 5.46 -19.61 2.17
N GLN A 309 5.60 -20.54 3.12
CA GLN A 309 4.72 -21.70 3.18
C GLN A 309 3.24 -21.29 3.32
N PRO A 310 2.34 -21.76 2.44
CA PRO A 310 0.94 -21.33 2.45
C PRO A 310 0.24 -21.49 3.80
N ASP A 311 0.42 -22.63 4.45
CA ASP A 311 -0.21 -22.92 5.75
C ASP A 311 0.33 -22.01 6.87
N HIS A 312 1.60 -21.58 6.78
CA HIS A 312 2.19 -20.64 7.72
C HIS A 312 1.63 -19.23 7.52
N ILE A 313 1.54 -18.74 6.28
CA ILE A 313 0.90 -17.46 5.95
C ILE A 313 -0.54 -17.42 6.46
N ARG A 314 -1.33 -18.45 6.15
CA ARG A 314 -2.73 -18.57 6.62
C ARG A 314 -2.85 -18.55 8.13
N THR A 315 -2.00 -19.33 8.80
CA THR A 315 -1.97 -19.43 10.26
C THR A 315 -1.53 -18.12 10.89
N ALA A 316 -0.49 -17.47 10.34
CA ALA A 316 -0.03 -16.17 10.81
C ALA A 316 -1.12 -15.10 10.68
N ALA A 317 -1.78 -14.97 9.53
CA ALA A 317 -2.86 -14.02 9.32
C ALA A 317 -3.97 -14.15 10.38
N LYS A 318 -4.41 -15.39 10.63
CA LYS A 318 -5.43 -15.69 11.65
C LYS A 318 -4.95 -15.35 13.07
N ASN A 319 -3.69 -15.65 13.39
CA ASN A 319 -3.15 -15.42 14.73
C ASN A 319 -2.78 -13.95 14.97
N ILE A 320 -2.41 -13.18 13.96
CA ILE A 320 -2.30 -11.72 14.07
C ILE A 320 -3.65 -11.15 14.53
N PHE A 321 -4.73 -11.50 13.84
CA PHE A 321 -6.07 -11.08 14.25
C PHE A 321 -6.38 -11.56 15.68
N ARG A 322 -6.17 -12.83 15.99
CA ARG A 322 -6.46 -13.42 17.30
C ARG A 322 -5.76 -12.71 18.45
N TYR A 323 -4.50 -12.37 18.30
CA TYR A 323 -3.67 -11.84 19.38
C TYR A 323 -3.69 -10.32 19.48
N ASN A 324 -3.81 -9.63 18.35
CA ASN A 324 -3.70 -8.17 18.31
C ASN A 324 -5.05 -7.45 18.30
N PHE A 325 -6.13 -8.10 17.85
CA PHE A 325 -7.45 -7.48 17.84
C PHE A 325 -7.99 -7.29 19.26
N ARG A 326 -8.55 -6.10 19.51
CA ARG A 326 -9.17 -5.70 20.79
C ARG A 326 -10.63 -5.33 20.58
N GLU A 327 -11.51 -5.86 21.44
CA GLU A 327 -12.93 -5.53 21.47
C GLU A 327 -13.22 -4.20 22.19
N ASN A 328 -12.24 -3.68 22.93
CA ASN A 328 -12.28 -2.38 23.59
C ASN A 328 -10.90 -1.98 24.12
N PHE A 329 -10.75 -0.71 24.50
CA PHE A 329 -9.50 -0.11 24.99
C PHE A 329 -9.61 0.47 26.41
N TYR A 330 -10.62 0.09 27.22
CA TYR A 330 -10.81 0.62 28.59
C TYR A 330 -9.61 0.38 29.52
N ARG A 331 -8.85 -0.66 29.30
CA ARG A 331 -7.68 -1.03 30.11
C ARG A 331 -6.39 -1.03 29.34
N HIS A 332 -6.39 -0.37 28.19
CA HIS A 332 -5.22 -0.26 27.34
C HIS A 332 -4.46 1.02 27.64
N ALA A 333 -3.13 0.94 27.73
CA ALA A 333 -2.25 2.09 27.91
C ALA A 333 -1.37 2.23 26.67
N ASN A 334 -1.37 3.41 26.09
CA ASN A 334 -0.48 3.77 24.97
C ASN A 334 0.75 4.49 25.49
N MET A 335 1.89 4.24 24.86
CA MET A 335 3.12 4.96 25.18
C MET A 335 3.21 6.31 24.45
N GLN A 336 2.58 6.46 23.30
CA GLN A 336 2.64 7.67 22.49
C GLN A 336 1.25 8.15 22.03
N ARG A 337 0.87 7.87 20.77
CA ARG A 337 -0.33 8.39 20.15
C ARG A 337 -1.52 7.48 20.42
N VAL A 338 -2.71 8.06 20.47
CA VAL A 338 -3.93 7.33 20.80
C VAL A 338 -4.94 7.48 19.68
N TYR A 339 -5.18 6.41 18.93
CA TYR A 339 -6.10 6.38 17.78
C TYR A 339 -7.35 5.53 18.02
N ALA A 340 -7.39 4.76 19.10
CA ALA A 340 -8.55 4.01 19.55
C ALA A 340 -8.72 4.15 21.07
N LEU A 341 -9.96 4.35 21.53
CA LEU A 341 -10.29 4.67 22.93
C LEU A 341 -11.52 3.91 23.39
N TYR A 342 -11.61 3.66 24.69
CA TYR A 342 -12.80 3.18 25.41
C TYR A 342 -13.45 1.95 24.78
N ASP A 343 -14.61 2.11 24.16
CA ASP A 343 -15.39 1.07 23.47
C ASP A 343 -15.06 0.91 21.99
N ASP A 344 -14.05 1.63 21.48
CA ASP A 344 -13.52 1.39 20.15
C ASP A 344 -12.98 -0.04 20.04
N LYS A 345 -13.07 -0.62 18.82
CA LYS A 345 -12.41 -1.87 18.48
C LYS A 345 -11.24 -1.57 17.53
N GLY A 346 -10.21 -2.38 17.56
CA GLY A 346 -9.08 -2.18 16.66
C GLY A 346 -7.96 -3.19 16.85
N LEU A 347 -6.98 -3.13 15.95
CA LEU A 347 -5.83 -4.03 15.90
C LEU A 347 -4.59 -3.30 16.44
N LEU A 348 -4.02 -3.80 17.52
CA LEU A 348 -2.74 -3.30 18.02
C LEU A 348 -1.60 -3.60 17.04
N MET A 349 -0.62 -2.72 16.97
CA MET A 349 0.56 -2.92 16.12
C MET A 349 1.36 -4.16 16.54
N THR A 350 1.47 -4.43 17.84
CA THR A 350 2.19 -5.61 18.34
C THR A 350 1.66 -6.05 19.70
N THR A 351 1.62 -7.36 19.92
CA THR A 351 1.40 -7.96 21.24
C THR A 351 2.42 -9.07 21.50
N TRP A 352 2.58 -9.44 22.76
CA TRP A 352 3.48 -10.52 23.20
C TRP A 352 2.70 -11.59 23.97
N PRO A 353 1.87 -12.40 23.28
CA PRO A 353 0.96 -13.35 23.95
C PRO A 353 1.70 -14.42 24.74
N HIS A 354 2.92 -14.75 24.36
CA HIS A 354 3.76 -15.77 25.01
C HIS A 354 4.89 -15.16 25.84
N GLY A 355 4.83 -13.86 26.14
CA GLY A 355 5.91 -13.16 26.82
C GLY A 355 7.06 -12.78 25.88
N GLY A 356 8.21 -12.43 26.44
CA GLY A 356 9.37 -12.01 25.65
C GLY A 356 9.25 -10.60 25.08
N ARG A 357 8.43 -9.74 25.68
CA ARG A 357 8.39 -8.32 25.35
C ARG A 357 9.75 -7.71 25.62
N PRO A 358 10.37 -7.02 24.63
CA PRO A 358 11.63 -6.31 24.83
C PRO A 358 11.54 -5.27 25.94
N LYS A 359 12.65 -4.99 26.58
CA LYS A 359 12.73 -3.95 27.60
C LYS A 359 12.36 -2.56 27.04
N PHE A 360 12.78 -2.32 25.79
CA PHE A 360 12.44 -1.13 25.03
C PHE A 360 11.88 -1.53 23.65
N PRO A 361 10.60 -1.91 23.54
CA PRO A 361 10.00 -2.22 22.25
C PRO A 361 9.92 -0.96 21.39
N PHE A 362 9.69 -1.13 20.07
CA PHE A 362 9.43 0.05 19.23
C PHE A 362 8.20 0.82 19.75
N PHE A 363 8.30 2.13 19.68
CA PHE A 363 7.41 3.00 20.47
C PHE A 363 5.96 3.05 19.96
N TYR A 364 5.68 2.58 18.73
CA TYR A 364 4.32 2.46 18.19
C TYR A 364 3.64 1.11 18.48
N SER A 365 4.29 0.23 19.24
CA SER A 365 3.84 -1.15 19.49
C SER A 365 2.42 -1.28 20.06
N GLU A 366 1.97 -0.29 20.84
CA GLU A 366 0.63 -0.27 21.45
C GLU A 366 -0.39 0.59 20.70
N GLU A 367 -0.03 1.14 19.54
CA GLU A 367 -0.93 1.95 18.74
C GLU A 367 -1.87 1.11 17.86
N VAL A 368 -2.88 1.75 17.29
CA VAL A 368 -3.85 1.17 16.36
C VAL A 368 -3.83 2.01 15.08
N TRP A 369 -3.38 1.43 13.97
CA TRP A 369 -3.25 2.14 12.71
C TRP A 369 -4.20 1.59 11.64
N SER A 370 -5.12 2.43 11.14
CA SER A 370 -6.05 2.00 10.08
C SER A 370 -5.31 1.49 8.84
N ARG A 371 -4.17 2.10 8.50
CA ARG A 371 -3.36 1.67 7.35
C ARG A 371 -2.80 0.26 7.47
N THR A 372 -2.61 -0.26 8.69
CA THR A 372 -2.19 -1.64 8.96
C THR A 372 -3.37 -2.59 9.04
N GLU A 373 -4.50 -2.10 9.58
CA GLU A 373 -5.72 -2.89 9.69
C GLU A 373 -6.28 -3.29 8.32
N TYR A 374 -6.26 -2.41 7.33
CA TYR A 374 -6.77 -2.70 5.99
C TYR A 374 -5.95 -3.73 5.21
N PRO A 375 -4.62 -3.68 5.16
CA PRO A 375 -3.80 -4.75 4.58
C PRO A 375 -4.03 -6.11 5.22
N LEU A 376 -4.04 -6.20 6.55
CA LEU A 376 -4.34 -7.46 7.22
C LEU A 376 -5.77 -7.95 6.89
N ALA A 377 -6.76 -7.04 6.88
CA ALA A 377 -8.11 -7.41 6.48
C ALA A 377 -8.14 -7.97 5.04
N ALA A 378 -7.40 -7.36 4.10
CA ALA A 378 -7.31 -7.86 2.73
C ALA A 378 -6.66 -9.25 2.67
N VAL A 379 -5.54 -9.50 3.36
CA VAL A 379 -4.91 -10.83 3.45
C VAL A 379 -5.89 -11.85 4.02
N LEU A 380 -6.59 -11.53 5.13
CA LEU A 380 -7.61 -12.42 5.71
C LEU A 380 -8.71 -12.76 4.70
N LEU A 381 -9.15 -11.79 3.89
CA LEU A 381 -10.16 -12.01 2.86
C LEU A 381 -9.64 -12.88 1.71
N TYR A 382 -8.41 -12.67 1.25
CA TYR A 382 -7.76 -13.53 0.24
C TYR A 382 -7.62 -14.97 0.74
N GLU A 383 -7.27 -15.16 2.00
CA GLU A 383 -7.12 -16.44 2.65
C GLU A 383 -8.45 -17.12 3.04
N GLY A 384 -9.59 -16.47 2.77
CA GLY A 384 -10.93 -17.02 3.05
C GLY A 384 -11.41 -16.83 4.49
N PHE A 385 -10.69 -16.08 5.33
CA PHE A 385 -11.13 -15.72 6.68
C PHE A 385 -12.07 -14.52 6.65
N LEU A 386 -13.21 -14.68 5.95
CA LEU A 386 -14.16 -13.59 5.68
C LEU A 386 -14.68 -12.92 6.94
N ARG A 387 -14.97 -13.71 7.98
CA ARG A 387 -15.50 -13.18 9.24
C ARG A 387 -14.49 -12.25 9.91
N GLU A 388 -13.26 -12.68 10.04
CA GLU A 388 -12.18 -11.94 10.69
C GLU A 388 -11.85 -10.68 9.89
N GLY A 389 -11.66 -10.80 8.57
CA GLY A 389 -11.39 -9.66 7.69
C GLY A 389 -12.51 -8.61 7.71
N LEU A 390 -13.77 -9.02 7.57
CA LEU A 390 -14.91 -8.11 7.62
C LEU A 390 -15.13 -7.50 9.01
N THR A 391 -14.83 -8.24 10.08
CA THR A 391 -14.87 -7.70 11.46
C THR A 391 -13.86 -6.58 11.62
N LEU A 392 -12.66 -6.75 11.09
CA LEU A 392 -11.61 -5.73 11.18
C LEU A 392 -11.99 -4.46 10.40
N VAL A 393 -12.46 -4.59 9.15
CA VAL A 393 -12.95 -3.45 8.36
C VAL A 393 -14.07 -2.70 9.09
N LYS A 394 -15.04 -3.45 9.63
CA LYS A 394 -16.13 -2.85 10.39
C LYS A 394 -15.64 -2.11 11.63
N ALA A 395 -14.67 -2.68 12.37
CA ALA A 395 -14.08 -2.04 13.54
C ALA A 395 -13.43 -0.69 13.20
N VAL A 396 -12.73 -0.60 12.07
CA VAL A 396 -12.20 0.68 11.60
C VAL A 396 -13.32 1.67 11.32
N ARG A 397 -14.32 1.29 10.52
CA ARG A 397 -15.39 2.23 10.12
C ARG A 397 -16.30 2.64 11.29
N ASP A 398 -16.50 1.77 12.26
CA ASP A 398 -17.24 2.13 13.48
C ASP A 398 -16.52 3.20 14.32
N ARG A 399 -15.17 3.32 14.19
CA ARG A 399 -14.42 4.43 14.82
C ARG A 399 -14.63 5.78 14.10
N TYR A 400 -15.00 5.74 12.83
CA TYR A 400 -15.17 6.92 11.95
C TYR A 400 -16.60 6.98 11.39
N ASP A 401 -17.58 6.89 12.27
CA ASP A 401 -19.01 6.75 11.97
C ASP A 401 -19.77 8.07 11.79
N GLY A 402 -19.07 9.21 11.88
CA GLY A 402 -19.68 10.55 11.81
C GLY A 402 -20.25 11.05 13.14
N VAL A 403 -20.28 10.21 14.17
CA VAL A 403 -20.66 10.57 15.54
C VAL A 403 -19.41 10.64 16.42
N ARG A 404 -18.58 9.62 16.38
CA ARG A 404 -17.33 9.54 17.14
C ARG A 404 -16.23 10.38 16.51
N ARG A 405 -16.00 10.16 15.19
CA ARG A 405 -14.98 10.88 14.41
C ARG A 405 -15.50 11.17 13.02
N ASN A 406 -14.83 12.10 12.33
CA ASN A 406 -15.11 12.44 10.95
C ASN A 406 -14.97 11.21 10.03
N PRO A 407 -16.01 10.79 9.29
CA PRO A 407 -15.98 9.59 8.46
C PRO A 407 -15.06 9.70 7.24
N TRP A 408 -14.66 10.90 6.88
CA TRP A 408 -13.79 11.18 5.73
C TRP A 408 -12.37 11.54 6.13
N ASN A 409 -12.00 11.38 7.40
CA ASN A 409 -10.70 11.73 7.93
C ASN A 409 -10.22 10.66 8.92
N GLU A 410 -9.76 9.53 8.39
CA GLU A 410 -8.93 8.63 9.18
C GLU A 410 -7.55 9.27 9.31
N PHE A 411 -7.07 9.39 10.53
CA PHE A 411 -5.82 10.09 10.81
C PHE A 411 -4.80 9.18 11.47
N GLU A 412 -3.53 9.51 11.28
CA GLU A 412 -2.39 8.94 11.97
C GLU A 412 -1.39 10.06 12.27
N CYS A 413 -0.24 10.12 11.60
CA CYS A 413 0.67 11.24 11.68
C CYS A 413 0.17 12.42 10.81
N GLY A 414 -1.02 12.95 11.13
CA GLY A 414 -1.73 13.98 10.38
C GLY A 414 -3.11 13.52 9.91
N ASN A 415 -3.92 14.49 9.49
CA ASN A 415 -5.24 14.27 8.92
C ASN A 415 -5.11 13.73 7.48
N HIS A 416 -6.13 13.00 7.00
CA HIS A 416 -6.16 12.45 5.66
C HIS A 416 -4.85 11.71 5.33
N TYR A 417 -4.50 10.74 6.16
CA TYR A 417 -3.22 10.06 6.10
C TYR A 417 -3.12 9.17 4.85
N ALA A 418 -2.03 9.28 4.09
CA ALA A 418 -1.90 8.62 2.78
C ALA A 418 -2.06 7.10 2.84
N GLY A 419 -1.50 6.46 3.88
CA GLY A 419 -1.53 5.01 4.06
C GLY A 419 -2.93 4.41 4.18
N ILE A 420 -3.95 5.18 4.62
CA ILE A 420 -5.33 4.67 4.73
C ILE A 420 -5.97 4.33 3.38
N MET A 421 -5.43 4.83 2.28
CA MET A 421 -5.85 4.41 0.93
C MET A 421 -5.58 2.93 0.64
N ALA A 422 -4.95 2.19 1.56
CA ALA A 422 -4.89 0.73 1.59
C ALA A 422 -6.28 0.09 1.57
N SER A 423 -7.29 0.78 2.09
CA SER A 423 -8.70 0.33 2.10
C SER A 423 -9.26 0.00 0.72
N TRP A 424 -8.71 0.57 -0.35
CA TRP A 424 -9.12 0.22 -1.73
C TRP A 424 -8.90 -1.26 -2.06
N ALA A 425 -7.87 -1.89 -1.49
CA ALA A 425 -7.56 -3.30 -1.70
C ALA A 425 -8.68 -4.26 -1.27
N LEU A 426 -9.61 -3.82 -0.43
CA LEU A 426 -10.76 -4.62 -0.02
C LEU A 426 -11.67 -4.98 -1.21
N ILE A 427 -11.78 -4.10 -2.22
CA ILE A 427 -12.57 -4.37 -3.42
C ILE A 427 -11.95 -5.51 -4.24
N PRO A 428 -10.68 -5.46 -4.68
CA PRO A 428 -10.05 -6.60 -5.35
C PRO A 428 -9.98 -7.86 -4.49
N ALA A 429 -9.77 -7.75 -3.18
CA ALA A 429 -9.75 -8.92 -2.29
C ALA A 429 -11.10 -9.66 -2.25
N LEU A 430 -12.22 -8.94 -2.23
CA LEU A 430 -13.56 -9.54 -2.21
C LEU A 430 -14.09 -9.92 -3.59
N SER A 431 -13.68 -9.23 -4.64
CA SER A 431 -14.06 -9.55 -6.02
C SER A 431 -13.15 -10.57 -6.69
N GLY A 432 -11.97 -10.83 -6.12
CA GLY A 432 -10.92 -11.62 -6.76
C GLY A 432 -10.36 -10.97 -8.03
N PHE A 433 -10.51 -9.64 -8.16
CA PHE A 433 -10.07 -8.90 -9.34
C PHE A 433 -8.56 -8.96 -9.52
N GLN A 434 -8.14 -9.45 -10.69
CA GLN A 434 -6.77 -9.46 -11.17
C GLN A 434 -6.74 -8.94 -12.60
N VAL A 435 -5.75 -8.12 -12.94
CA VAL A 435 -5.57 -7.57 -14.28
C VAL A 435 -4.10 -7.57 -14.68
N THR A 436 -3.81 -7.92 -15.94
CA THR A 436 -2.51 -7.76 -16.58
C THR A 436 -2.76 -7.23 -17.97
N LEU A 437 -2.86 -5.90 -18.11
CA LEU A 437 -3.26 -5.27 -19.37
C LEU A 437 -2.30 -5.53 -20.52
N SER A 438 -0.99 -5.62 -20.25
CA SER A 438 0.02 -5.99 -21.26
C SER A 438 -0.19 -7.38 -21.87
N LYS A 439 -0.90 -8.27 -21.18
CA LYS A 439 -1.28 -9.61 -21.66
C LYS A 439 -2.75 -9.69 -22.08
N GLY A 440 -3.53 -8.62 -21.90
CA GLY A 440 -4.98 -8.63 -22.13
C GLY A 440 -5.75 -9.51 -21.16
N GLU A 441 -5.19 -9.80 -19.99
CA GLU A 441 -5.78 -10.69 -18.98
C GLU A 441 -6.56 -9.90 -17.95
N MET A 442 -7.79 -10.33 -17.68
CA MET A 442 -8.65 -9.82 -16.60
C MET A 442 -9.47 -10.98 -16.04
N GLN A 443 -9.48 -11.12 -14.74
CA GLN A 443 -10.23 -12.19 -14.07
C GLN A 443 -10.86 -11.71 -12.77
N PHE A 444 -11.92 -12.42 -12.36
CA PHE A 444 -12.65 -12.19 -11.11
C PHE A 444 -12.94 -13.53 -10.43
N ASP A 445 -12.88 -13.55 -9.11
CA ASP A 445 -13.24 -14.70 -8.27
C ASP A 445 -13.92 -14.20 -6.98
N PRO A 446 -15.21 -13.80 -7.07
CA PRO A 446 -15.93 -13.24 -5.92
C PRO A 446 -15.90 -14.14 -4.69
N LYS A 447 -15.63 -13.57 -3.53
CA LYS A 447 -15.57 -14.29 -2.26
C LYS A 447 -16.90 -14.33 -1.51
N LEU A 448 -17.83 -13.44 -1.88
CA LEU A 448 -19.19 -13.31 -1.31
C LEU A 448 -20.22 -13.31 -2.43
N ASN A 449 -21.45 -13.75 -2.13
CA ASN A 449 -22.64 -13.64 -3.00
C ASN A 449 -22.38 -14.13 -4.44
N ARG A 450 -21.65 -15.21 -4.61
CA ARG A 450 -21.20 -15.71 -5.94
C ARG A 450 -22.35 -15.96 -6.92
N GLU A 451 -23.53 -16.29 -6.41
CA GLU A 451 -24.76 -16.49 -7.20
C GLU A 451 -25.35 -15.21 -7.76
N ASN A 452 -25.05 -14.05 -7.15
CA ASN A 452 -25.51 -12.75 -7.59
C ASN A 452 -24.53 -11.66 -7.14
N PHE A 453 -23.43 -11.51 -7.86
CA PHE A 453 -22.35 -10.60 -7.53
C PHE A 453 -22.23 -9.48 -8.54
N ARG A 454 -21.94 -8.28 -8.06
CA ARG A 454 -21.63 -7.10 -8.87
C ARG A 454 -20.58 -6.26 -8.16
N CYS A 455 -19.57 -5.80 -8.88
CA CYS A 455 -18.57 -4.87 -8.29
C CYS A 455 -18.02 -3.91 -9.33
N PHE A 456 -17.56 -2.78 -8.84
CA PHE A 456 -16.74 -1.83 -9.58
C PHE A 456 -15.34 -2.43 -9.82
N PHE A 457 -14.76 -2.14 -10.98
CA PHE A 457 -13.34 -2.37 -11.28
C PHE A 457 -12.73 -1.17 -11.99
N SER A 458 -11.40 -1.01 -11.90
CA SER A 458 -10.67 0.05 -12.60
C SER A 458 -9.27 -0.44 -12.98
N CYS A 459 -8.81 -0.01 -14.16
CA CYS A 459 -7.47 -0.27 -14.69
C CYS A 459 -7.07 0.86 -15.67
N GLY A 460 -5.91 0.74 -16.32
CA GLY A 460 -5.43 1.77 -17.24
C GLY A 460 -6.31 2.01 -18.46
N ASP A 461 -7.09 1.02 -18.90
CA ASP A 461 -8.03 1.14 -20.01
C ASP A 461 -9.35 1.87 -19.64
N GLY A 462 -9.57 2.11 -18.35
CA GLY A 462 -10.81 2.72 -17.85
C GLY A 462 -11.40 1.98 -16.65
N TRP A 463 -12.69 2.18 -16.42
CA TRP A 463 -13.39 1.56 -15.31
C TRP A 463 -14.82 1.14 -15.70
N GLY A 464 -15.37 0.25 -14.91
CA GLY A 464 -16.68 -0.31 -15.17
C GLY A 464 -17.18 -1.20 -14.06
N VAL A 465 -18.05 -2.13 -14.41
CA VAL A 465 -18.64 -3.09 -13.49
C VAL A 465 -18.48 -4.51 -14.01
N TYR A 466 -18.16 -5.40 -13.11
CA TYR A 466 -18.27 -6.84 -13.31
C TYR A 466 -19.55 -7.34 -12.67
N THR A 467 -20.26 -8.23 -13.36
CA THR A 467 -21.47 -8.88 -12.86
C THR A 467 -21.36 -10.38 -13.06
N ARG A 468 -21.74 -11.14 -12.04
CA ARG A 468 -21.87 -12.60 -12.09
C ARG A 468 -23.25 -12.99 -11.55
N THR A 469 -24.00 -13.75 -12.34
CA THR A 469 -25.25 -14.36 -11.89
C THR A 469 -25.18 -15.87 -12.12
N GLU A 470 -25.85 -16.63 -11.28
CA GLU A 470 -25.92 -18.08 -11.43
C GLU A 470 -27.38 -18.51 -11.50
N LYS A 471 -27.73 -19.23 -12.58
CA LYS A 471 -29.06 -19.81 -12.81
C LYS A 471 -28.90 -21.26 -13.24
N ASP A 472 -29.64 -22.16 -12.62
CA ASP A 472 -29.66 -23.59 -12.95
C ASP A 472 -28.23 -24.22 -12.97
N GLY A 473 -27.35 -23.78 -12.05
CA GLY A 473 -25.98 -24.25 -11.94
C GLY A 473 -25.03 -23.74 -13.04
N LYS A 474 -25.46 -22.77 -13.84
CA LYS A 474 -24.61 -22.08 -14.84
C LYS A 474 -24.33 -20.66 -14.43
N ALA A 475 -23.05 -20.31 -14.37
CA ALA A 475 -22.60 -18.95 -14.16
C ALA A 475 -22.62 -18.19 -15.49
N GLU A 476 -23.19 -16.98 -15.45
CA GLU A 476 -23.11 -15.98 -16.51
C GLU A 476 -22.33 -14.79 -15.96
N GLU A 477 -21.24 -14.41 -16.66
CA GLU A 477 -20.32 -13.36 -16.23
C GLU A 477 -20.21 -12.29 -17.32
N THR A 478 -20.24 -11.01 -16.90
CA THR A 478 -20.11 -9.88 -17.81
C THR A 478 -19.14 -8.85 -17.24
N VAL A 479 -18.33 -8.27 -18.12
CA VAL A 479 -17.46 -7.12 -17.83
C VAL A 479 -17.92 -5.96 -18.72
N GLU A 480 -18.47 -4.92 -18.11
CA GLU A 480 -18.97 -3.74 -18.80
C GLU A 480 -18.09 -2.52 -18.45
N TYR A 481 -17.42 -1.94 -19.45
CA TYR A 481 -16.75 -0.66 -19.28
C TYR A 481 -17.76 0.48 -19.38
N LEU A 482 -17.89 1.25 -18.31
CA LEU A 482 -18.71 2.47 -18.27
C LEU A 482 -17.93 3.71 -18.68
N TYR A 483 -16.63 3.67 -18.55
CA TYR A 483 -15.70 4.68 -19.01
C TYR A 483 -14.46 4.01 -19.60
N ARG A 484 -14.06 4.47 -20.78
CA ARG A 484 -12.77 4.09 -21.36
C ARG A 484 -11.83 5.28 -21.33
N ALA A 485 -10.62 5.05 -20.84
CA ALA A 485 -9.59 6.06 -20.89
C ALA A 485 -9.30 6.40 -22.37
N PRO A 486 -9.08 7.69 -22.70
CA PRO A 486 -8.58 8.04 -24.02
C PRO A 486 -7.31 7.25 -24.28
N THR A 487 -7.27 6.48 -25.37
CA THR A 487 -6.10 5.68 -25.73
C THR A 487 -4.92 6.61 -25.95
N ALA A 488 -4.08 6.75 -24.92
CA ALA A 488 -2.67 7.11 -25.11
C ALA A 488 -1.98 5.82 -25.58
N ARG A 489 -2.02 5.53 -26.88
CA ARG A 489 -1.19 4.54 -27.54
C ARG A 489 -0.11 5.27 -28.31
#